data_eaf2b350a4f1b8d1095cf9397b3f6a21
#
_entry.id   eaf2b350a4f1b8d1095cf9397b3f6a21
#
_cell.length_a   1.000
_cell.length_b   1.000
_cell.length_c   1.000
_cell.angle_alpha   90.00
_cell.angle_beta   90.00
_cell.angle_gamma   90.00
#
_symmetry.space_group_name_H-M   'P 1'
#
loop_
_entity.id
_entity.type
_entity.pdbx_description
1 polymer ?
#
loop_
_entity_poly.entity_id
_entity_poly.type
_entity_poly.pdbx_seq_one_letter_code
_entity_poly.pdbx_strand_id
1 'polypeptide(L)'
;MISETYLFLAAFALIAIAANRISKEFQKIGLPIITGILIIGIIAGPFVLQMFPKNAHVKLDFINDIALAFIAFAAGSELYLKELRNRVRQIAWITFGQLVVTFVMSTTIIYFLAENISFMSALSSKTNLAISIMMGVIFVARSPSSAIAVINEMRAKGPFTQTALGVTVIKDVLVIILFTIAFAIAKSLVNGVEMGFDFVSLLMIELSLSFALGYGLGKLLSFMLSLAYDKKIKSVLLLLIGYLVYVLAHFVAKYSHIKFGVEVLIEPLIICIIASFMVSNFSKYRFEFTDIVAKVGPMVYLAFFTLTGLSLSFDILITVWEIAILLFLVRLLSIVFGAFIGGVLAKDSMKFNLLGWMPFVTQAGVGLGLATIVAAEFEVWGQDFLTLIIAIIVISQVLGPPLFKWSINLVNEGHTKADSKDGDDVRDVIIFGYENQSIALATQLVNQGWKVKIATMLSKEKVRSISGVDIVHIASLSRESCALIECEKA
;
A
#
# COMPACT_ATOMS: atom_id res chain seq x y z
N MET A 1 13.27 -4.82 32.26
CA MET A 1 12.32 -4.99 31.13
C MET A 1 11.71 -3.67 30.65
N ILE A 2 11.08 -2.87 31.52
CA ILE A 2 10.45 -1.57 31.14
C ILE A 2 11.52 -0.56 30.63
N SER A 3 12.70 -0.49 31.27
CA SER A 3 13.79 0.43 30.86
C SER A 3 14.35 0.15 29.46
N GLU A 4 14.47 -1.10 29.06
CA GLU A 4 15.00 -1.49 27.74
C GLU A 4 14.04 -1.12 26.61
N THR A 5 12.73 -1.28 26.81
CA THR A 5 11.73 -0.90 25.78
C THR A 5 11.76 0.60 25.52
N TYR A 6 11.91 1.44 26.57
CA TYR A 6 12.05 2.88 26.37
C TYR A 6 13.34 3.25 25.64
N LEU A 7 14.44 2.53 25.91
CA LEU A 7 15.70 2.75 25.22
C LEU A 7 15.56 2.42 23.72
N PHE A 8 14.90 1.29 23.39
CA PHE A 8 14.66 0.90 22.00
C PHE A 8 13.70 1.87 21.29
N LEU A 9 12.68 2.38 21.99
CA LEU A 9 11.80 3.42 21.45
C LEU A 9 12.58 4.71 21.14
N ALA A 10 13.45 5.14 22.05
CA ALA A 10 14.27 6.34 21.84
C ALA A 10 15.26 6.14 20.67
N ALA A 11 15.94 4.99 20.60
CA ALA A 11 16.83 4.65 19.49
C ALA A 11 16.07 4.60 18.17
N PHE A 12 14.91 3.94 18.14
CA PHE A 12 14.03 3.87 16.99
C PHE A 12 13.60 5.27 16.52
N ALA A 13 13.17 6.13 17.45
CA ALA A 13 12.75 7.51 17.12
C ALA A 13 13.90 8.31 16.49
N LEU A 14 15.14 8.18 17.00
CA LEU A 14 16.33 8.82 16.43
C LEU A 14 16.61 8.32 15.01
N ILE A 15 16.55 7.00 14.81
CA ILE A 15 16.75 6.39 13.48
C ILE A 15 15.64 6.86 12.51
N ALA A 16 14.39 6.90 12.94
CA ALA A 16 13.27 7.36 12.13
C ALA A 16 13.42 8.84 11.72
N ILE A 17 13.85 9.70 12.64
CA ILE A 17 14.13 11.12 12.35
C ILE A 17 15.28 11.25 11.34
N ALA A 18 16.36 10.47 11.51
CA ALA A 18 17.48 10.44 10.56
C ALA A 18 17.03 9.92 9.19
N ALA A 19 16.25 8.83 9.17
CA ALA A 19 15.69 8.25 7.95
C ALA A 19 14.81 9.27 7.20
N ASN A 20 13.96 10.02 7.90
CA ASN A 20 13.13 11.06 7.28
C ASN A 20 13.95 12.21 6.67
N ARG A 21 15.07 12.57 7.28
CA ARG A 21 15.95 13.63 6.74
C ARG A 21 16.74 13.15 5.53
N ILE A 22 17.38 12.00 5.66
CA ILE A 22 18.27 11.45 4.60
C ILE A 22 17.45 10.97 3.40
N SER A 23 16.27 10.41 3.59
CA SER A 23 15.40 9.95 2.49
C SER A 23 14.97 11.06 1.52
N LYS A 24 14.98 12.34 1.96
CA LYS A 24 14.72 13.48 1.08
C LYS A 24 15.81 13.65 0.00
N GLU A 25 17.05 13.22 0.29
CA GLU A 25 18.11 13.21 -0.72
C GLU A 25 17.86 12.15 -1.81
N PHE A 26 17.27 11.01 -1.44
CA PHE A 26 16.85 10.00 -2.41
C PHE A 26 15.77 10.52 -3.36
N GLN A 27 14.93 11.42 -2.89
CA GLN A 27 13.90 12.06 -3.72
C GLN A 27 14.52 12.93 -4.82
N LYS A 28 15.67 13.59 -4.55
CA LYS A 28 16.40 14.40 -5.55
C LYS A 28 16.93 13.56 -6.71
N ILE A 29 17.24 12.27 -6.47
CA ILE A 29 17.66 11.32 -7.51
C ILE A 29 16.50 10.54 -8.11
N GLY A 30 15.26 10.95 -7.85
CA GLY A 30 14.06 10.37 -8.44
C GLY A 30 13.47 9.14 -7.72
N LEU A 31 14.08 8.68 -6.62
CA LEU A 31 13.55 7.56 -5.84
C LEU A 31 12.41 7.99 -4.91
N PRO A 32 11.46 7.10 -4.57
CA PRO A 32 10.45 7.37 -3.55
C PRO A 32 11.08 7.58 -2.17
N ILE A 33 10.50 8.48 -1.36
CA ILE A 33 10.93 8.70 0.04
C ILE A 33 10.91 7.38 0.83
N ILE A 34 9.90 6.55 0.59
CA ILE A 34 9.71 5.25 1.26
C ILE A 34 10.91 4.33 1.02
N THR A 35 11.41 4.26 -0.21
CA THR A 35 12.61 3.48 -0.54
C THR A 35 13.81 3.98 0.22
N GLY A 36 13.97 5.31 0.34
CA GLY A 36 15.02 5.91 1.14
C GLY A 36 14.90 5.56 2.62
N ILE A 37 13.72 5.67 3.21
CA ILE A 37 13.45 5.31 4.61
C ILE A 37 13.78 3.84 4.87
N LEU A 38 13.34 2.95 3.97
CA LEU A 38 13.61 1.50 4.07
C LEU A 38 15.12 1.21 4.03
N ILE A 39 15.83 1.80 3.07
CA ILE A 39 17.29 1.63 2.93
C ILE A 39 18.03 2.13 4.18
N ILE A 40 17.67 3.28 4.73
CA ILE A 40 18.26 3.79 5.97
C ILE A 40 17.95 2.86 7.14
N GLY A 41 16.73 2.31 7.23
CA GLY A 41 16.39 1.28 8.20
C GLY A 41 17.28 0.05 8.09
N ILE A 42 17.51 -0.48 6.88
CA ILE A 42 18.43 -1.61 6.63
C ILE A 42 19.85 -1.27 7.08
N ILE A 43 20.35 -0.07 6.72
CA ILE A 43 21.71 0.38 7.07
C ILE A 43 21.88 0.49 8.59
N ALA A 44 20.90 1.08 9.29
CA ALA A 44 20.92 1.21 10.75
C ALA A 44 20.66 -0.12 11.48
N GLY A 45 20.15 -1.11 10.76
CA GLY A 45 19.75 -2.41 11.27
C GLY A 45 20.91 -3.27 11.80
N PRO A 46 20.57 -4.47 12.32
CA PRO A 46 21.51 -5.35 13.01
C PRO A 46 22.61 -5.95 12.11
N PHE A 47 22.48 -5.83 10.79
CA PHE A 47 23.35 -6.48 9.81
C PHE A 47 24.39 -5.54 9.19
N VAL A 48 24.19 -4.23 9.22
CA VAL A 48 25.12 -3.25 8.61
C VAL A 48 25.81 -2.44 9.71
N LEU A 49 25.16 -1.42 10.28
CA LEU A 49 25.75 -0.57 11.31
C LEU A 49 25.55 -1.10 12.73
N GLN A 50 24.71 -2.10 12.91
CA GLN A 50 24.41 -2.73 14.21
C GLN A 50 23.95 -1.71 15.28
N MET A 51 23.32 -0.62 14.85
CA MET A 51 22.77 0.39 15.76
C MET A 51 21.54 -0.11 16.50
N PHE A 52 20.94 -1.20 16.02
CA PHE A 52 19.70 -1.77 16.55
C PHE A 52 19.89 -3.29 16.76
N PRO A 53 19.65 -3.81 17.99
CA PRO A 53 19.86 -5.24 18.28
C PRO A 53 18.87 -6.13 17.52
N LYS A 54 19.29 -7.35 17.16
CA LYS A 54 18.46 -8.32 16.41
C LYS A 54 17.08 -8.56 17.02
N ASN A 55 16.98 -8.59 18.35
CA ASN A 55 15.72 -8.90 19.06
C ASN A 55 14.88 -7.65 19.44
N ALA A 56 15.34 -6.46 19.11
CA ALA A 56 14.65 -5.24 19.53
C ALA A 56 13.36 -4.98 18.72
N HIS A 57 13.30 -5.47 17.46
CA HIS A 57 12.08 -5.32 16.65
C HIS A 57 10.87 -6.04 17.29
N VAL A 58 11.07 -7.19 17.94
CA VAL A 58 9.98 -7.92 18.63
C VAL A 58 9.33 -7.08 19.74
N LYS A 59 10.13 -6.25 20.44
CA LYS A 59 9.59 -5.36 21.49
C LYS A 59 8.86 -4.14 20.92
N LEU A 60 9.04 -3.84 19.63
CA LEU A 60 8.43 -2.72 18.91
C LEU A 60 7.34 -3.17 17.93
N ASP A 61 6.97 -4.44 17.94
CA ASP A 61 6.00 -5.01 16.99
C ASP A 61 4.62 -4.36 17.08
N PHE A 62 4.25 -3.84 18.25
CA PHE A 62 3.03 -3.03 18.41
C PHE A 62 2.99 -1.78 17.51
N ILE A 63 4.16 -1.22 17.13
CA ILE A 63 4.25 -0.11 16.16
C ILE A 63 3.85 -0.61 14.78
N ASN A 64 4.26 -1.83 14.43
CA ASN A 64 3.90 -2.49 13.19
C ASN A 64 2.38 -2.72 13.11
N ASP A 65 1.77 -3.24 14.18
CA ASP A 65 0.32 -3.45 14.28
C ASP A 65 -0.47 -2.16 14.10
N ILE A 66 -0.06 -1.08 14.81
CA ILE A 66 -0.68 0.25 14.69
C ILE A 66 -0.56 0.76 13.24
N ALA A 67 0.63 0.63 12.66
CA ALA A 67 0.90 1.11 11.32
C ALA A 67 0.12 0.33 10.26
N LEU A 68 0.08 -0.99 10.35
CA LEU A 68 -0.65 -1.85 9.42
C LEU A 68 -2.16 -1.59 9.50
N ALA A 69 -2.74 -1.44 10.70
CA ALA A 69 -4.14 -1.08 10.86
C ALA A 69 -4.46 0.27 10.20
N PHE A 70 -3.61 1.28 10.44
CA PHE A 70 -3.77 2.60 9.83
C PHE A 70 -3.65 2.54 8.31
N ILE A 71 -2.68 1.79 7.78
CA ILE A 71 -2.49 1.60 6.34
C ILE A 71 -3.72 0.92 5.73
N ALA A 72 -4.32 -0.04 6.44
CA ALA A 72 -5.57 -0.68 6.03
C ALA A 72 -6.73 0.32 6.03
N PHE A 73 -6.83 1.23 7.01
CA PHE A 73 -7.80 2.33 6.97
C PHE A 73 -7.55 3.26 5.79
N ALA A 74 -6.30 3.62 5.50
CA ALA A 74 -5.96 4.42 4.34
C ALA A 74 -6.37 3.73 3.03
N ALA A 75 -6.08 2.43 2.88
CA ALA A 75 -6.46 1.63 1.73
C ALA A 75 -7.98 1.63 1.47
N GLY A 76 -8.76 1.33 2.50
CA GLY A 76 -10.22 1.32 2.38
C GLY A 76 -10.82 2.71 2.17
N SER A 77 -10.16 3.78 2.66
CA SER A 77 -10.60 5.16 2.44
C SER A 77 -10.49 5.59 0.98
N GLU A 78 -9.52 5.07 0.24
CA GLU A 78 -9.32 5.32 -1.18
C GLU A 78 -10.29 4.52 -2.08
N LEU A 79 -10.94 3.48 -1.53
CA LEU A 79 -11.94 2.67 -2.25
C LEU A 79 -13.29 3.38 -2.33
N TYR A 80 -13.35 4.50 -3.03
CA TYR A 80 -14.60 5.21 -3.24
C TYR A 80 -15.34 4.69 -4.46
N LEU A 81 -16.49 4.02 -4.23
CA LEU A 81 -17.25 3.32 -5.27
C LEU A 81 -17.65 4.20 -6.46
N LYS A 82 -17.97 5.48 -6.21
CA LYS A 82 -18.34 6.38 -7.30
C LYS A 82 -17.20 6.62 -8.30
N GLU A 83 -15.97 6.66 -7.81
CA GLU A 83 -14.77 6.83 -8.64
C GLU A 83 -14.33 5.51 -9.29
N LEU A 84 -14.42 4.39 -8.55
CA LEU A 84 -14.02 3.07 -9.03
C LEU A 84 -15.01 2.46 -10.02
N ARG A 85 -16.28 2.87 -10.00
CA ARG A 85 -17.36 2.29 -10.83
C ARG A 85 -16.99 2.23 -12.31
N ASN A 86 -16.29 3.22 -12.81
CA ASN A 86 -15.90 3.30 -14.22
C ASN A 86 -14.75 2.33 -14.57
N ARG A 87 -14.07 1.75 -13.57
CA ARG A 87 -12.90 0.87 -13.73
C ARG A 87 -13.13 -0.56 -13.23
N VAL A 88 -14.34 -0.91 -12.79
CA VAL A 88 -14.68 -2.25 -12.23
C VAL A 88 -14.28 -3.36 -13.16
N ARG A 89 -14.52 -3.22 -14.47
CA ARG A 89 -14.14 -4.23 -15.47
C ARG A 89 -12.63 -4.44 -15.51
N GLN A 90 -11.85 -3.36 -15.55
CA GLN A 90 -10.39 -3.41 -15.58
C GLN A 90 -9.86 -4.02 -14.28
N ILE A 91 -10.36 -3.57 -13.14
CA ILE A 91 -10.00 -4.11 -11.83
C ILE A 91 -10.27 -5.62 -11.77
N ALA A 92 -11.47 -6.07 -12.18
CA ALA A 92 -11.84 -7.49 -12.13
C ALA A 92 -10.93 -8.36 -13.02
N TRP A 93 -10.74 -7.98 -14.29
CA TRP A 93 -9.95 -8.78 -15.23
C TRP A 93 -8.46 -8.78 -14.90
N ILE A 94 -7.91 -7.63 -14.46
CA ILE A 94 -6.50 -7.57 -14.07
C ILE A 94 -6.28 -8.35 -12.77
N THR A 95 -7.22 -8.29 -11.81
CA THR A 95 -7.18 -9.11 -10.60
C THR A 95 -7.20 -10.60 -10.96
N PHE A 96 -8.10 -11.02 -11.84
CA PHE A 96 -8.18 -12.40 -12.31
C PHE A 96 -6.87 -12.84 -13.00
N GLY A 97 -6.36 -12.05 -13.94
CA GLY A 97 -5.09 -12.33 -14.62
C GLY A 97 -3.93 -12.43 -13.63
N GLN A 98 -3.83 -11.48 -12.70
CA GLN A 98 -2.81 -11.50 -11.65
C GLN A 98 -2.95 -12.70 -10.70
N LEU A 99 -4.15 -13.11 -10.36
CA LEU A 99 -4.37 -14.25 -9.48
C LEU A 99 -4.05 -15.57 -10.19
N VAL A 100 -4.71 -15.82 -11.32
CA VAL A 100 -4.64 -17.11 -12.02
C VAL A 100 -3.32 -17.28 -12.77
N VAL A 101 -2.97 -16.32 -13.62
CA VAL A 101 -1.77 -16.44 -14.47
C VAL A 101 -0.51 -16.42 -13.62
N THR A 102 -0.41 -15.50 -12.64
CA THR A 102 0.77 -15.43 -11.77
C THR A 102 0.91 -16.71 -10.96
N PHE A 103 -0.17 -17.22 -10.37
CA PHE A 103 -0.17 -18.46 -9.60
C PHE A 103 0.25 -19.67 -10.46
N VAL A 104 -0.44 -19.92 -11.56
CA VAL A 104 -0.19 -21.08 -12.41
C VAL A 104 1.22 -21.03 -13.01
N MET A 105 1.62 -19.89 -13.56
CA MET A 105 2.93 -19.73 -14.19
C MET A 105 4.05 -19.88 -13.18
N SER A 106 3.95 -19.23 -11.99
CA SER A 106 4.97 -19.35 -10.96
C SER A 106 5.07 -20.79 -10.46
N THR A 107 3.95 -21.43 -10.11
CA THR A 107 3.91 -22.82 -9.68
C THR A 107 4.56 -23.76 -10.68
N THR A 108 4.20 -23.62 -11.96
CA THR A 108 4.73 -24.47 -13.03
C THR A 108 6.24 -24.28 -13.20
N ILE A 109 6.70 -23.04 -13.29
CA ILE A 109 8.14 -22.77 -13.48
C ILE A 109 8.95 -23.25 -12.28
N ILE A 110 8.49 -22.99 -11.05
CA ILE A 110 9.19 -23.42 -9.83
C ILE A 110 9.24 -24.95 -9.75
N TYR A 111 8.17 -25.64 -10.13
CA TYR A 111 8.16 -27.10 -10.15
C TYR A 111 9.23 -27.68 -11.11
N PHE A 112 9.39 -27.11 -12.30
CA PHE A 112 10.43 -27.53 -13.25
C PHE A 112 11.85 -27.10 -12.82
N LEU A 113 11.97 -26.07 -12.00
CA LEU A 113 13.25 -25.62 -11.42
C LEU A 113 13.60 -26.34 -10.12
N ALA A 114 12.75 -27.24 -9.61
CA ALA A 114 12.91 -27.88 -8.30
C ALA A 114 14.27 -28.61 -8.15
N GLU A 115 14.76 -29.25 -9.20
CA GLU A 115 16.06 -29.92 -9.20
C GLU A 115 17.25 -28.94 -9.05
N ASN A 116 17.08 -27.68 -9.46
CA ASN A 116 18.10 -26.64 -9.39
C ASN A 116 18.06 -25.88 -8.05
N ILE A 117 17.04 -26.10 -7.23
CA ILE A 117 16.89 -25.47 -5.92
C ILE A 117 17.42 -26.45 -4.87
N SER A 118 18.51 -26.08 -4.19
CA SER A 118 19.31 -26.97 -3.33
C SER A 118 18.48 -27.78 -2.32
N PHE A 119 17.53 -27.16 -1.62
CA PHE A 119 16.71 -27.87 -0.63
C PHE A 119 15.58 -28.72 -1.24
N MET A 120 15.18 -28.45 -2.52
CA MET A 120 14.13 -29.17 -3.20
C MET A 120 14.65 -30.41 -3.96
N SER A 121 15.92 -30.41 -4.37
CA SER A 121 16.52 -31.47 -5.21
C SER A 121 16.49 -32.86 -4.60
N ALA A 122 16.51 -32.95 -3.26
CA ALA A 122 16.47 -34.21 -2.52
C ALA A 122 15.06 -34.66 -2.11
N LEU A 123 14.03 -33.86 -2.40
CA LEU A 123 12.66 -34.11 -1.96
C LEU A 123 11.84 -34.90 -3.02
N SER A 124 10.74 -35.49 -2.58
CA SER A 124 9.83 -36.22 -3.46
C SER A 124 9.12 -35.28 -4.42
N SER A 125 8.73 -35.75 -5.62
CA SER A 125 7.95 -34.97 -6.60
C SER A 125 6.64 -34.40 -6.02
N LYS A 126 6.00 -35.11 -5.08
CA LYS A 126 4.80 -34.62 -4.38
C LYS A 126 5.11 -33.45 -3.48
N THR A 127 6.22 -33.53 -2.72
CA THR A 127 6.69 -32.44 -1.85
C THR A 127 7.12 -31.24 -2.69
N ASN A 128 7.84 -31.46 -3.79
CA ASN A 128 8.23 -30.39 -4.71
C ASN A 128 7.02 -29.68 -5.32
N LEU A 129 5.96 -30.43 -5.65
CA LEU A 129 4.70 -29.84 -6.11
C LEU A 129 4.05 -29.00 -4.99
N ALA A 130 4.00 -29.51 -3.77
CA ALA A 130 3.46 -28.76 -2.62
C ALA A 130 4.21 -27.45 -2.39
N ILE A 131 5.55 -27.47 -2.38
CA ILE A 131 6.42 -26.28 -2.25
C ILE A 131 6.14 -25.28 -3.39
N SER A 132 6.06 -25.78 -4.63
CA SER A 132 5.83 -24.94 -5.82
C SER A 132 4.45 -24.28 -5.77
N ILE A 133 3.43 -24.98 -5.31
CA ILE A 133 2.07 -24.43 -5.08
C ILE A 133 2.13 -23.32 -4.03
N MET A 134 2.78 -23.57 -2.90
CA MET A 134 2.88 -22.58 -1.81
C MET A 134 3.68 -21.34 -2.24
N MET A 135 4.82 -21.51 -2.93
CA MET A 135 5.55 -20.37 -3.51
C MET A 135 4.72 -19.62 -4.53
N GLY A 136 4.01 -20.34 -5.41
CA GLY A 136 3.14 -19.73 -6.42
C GLY A 136 2.08 -18.82 -5.81
N VAL A 137 1.43 -19.24 -4.73
CA VAL A 137 0.45 -18.40 -4.01
C VAL A 137 1.10 -17.18 -3.38
N ILE A 138 2.22 -17.38 -2.70
CA ILE A 138 2.94 -16.27 -2.03
C ILE A 138 3.46 -15.27 -3.08
N PHE A 139 3.80 -15.71 -4.29
CA PHE A 139 4.21 -14.81 -5.38
C PHE A 139 3.07 -13.95 -5.91
N VAL A 140 1.83 -14.37 -5.73
CA VAL A 140 0.65 -13.53 -5.99
C VAL A 140 0.52 -12.41 -4.95
N ALA A 141 0.90 -12.65 -3.70
CA ALA A 141 0.80 -11.67 -2.62
C ALA A 141 1.60 -10.40 -2.92
N ARG A 142 1.10 -9.27 -2.46
CA ARG A 142 1.72 -7.96 -2.64
C ARG A 142 1.57 -7.08 -1.40
N SER A 143 2.19 -5.89 -1.44
CA SER A 143 2.12 -4.91 -0.36
C SER A 143 1.16 -3.76 -0.70
N PRO A 144 -0.02 -3.69 -0.09
CA PRO A 144 -0.89 -2.51 -0.23
C PRO A 144 -0.24 -1.26 0.35
N SER A 145 0.46 -1.40 1.47
CA SER A 145 1.11 -0.29 2.18
C SER A 145 2.10 0.47 1.29
N SER A 146 2.96 -0.25 0.57
CA SER A 146 3.92 0.36 -0.35
C SER A 146 3.23 1.06 -1.52
N ALA A 147 2.16 0.46 -2.07
CA ALA A 147 1.42 1.05 -3.17
C ALA A 147 0.74 2.36 -2.76
N ILE A 148 0.02 2.35 -1.63
CA ILE A 148 -0.69 3.52 -1.10
C ILE A 148 0.31 4.63 -0.77
N ALA A 149 1.43 4.28 -0.17
CA ALA A 149 2.44 5.23 0.19
C ALA A 149 3.07 5.92 -1.04
N VAL A 150 3.33 5.19 -2.16
CA VAL A 150 3.78 5.77 -3.43
C VAL A 150 2.70 6.65 -4.05
N ILE A 151 1.42 6.21 -4.06
CA ILE A 151 0.29 7.00 -4.57
C ILE A 151 0.18 8.32 -3.80
N ASN A 152 0.27 8.28 -2.47
CA ASN A 152 0.17 9.48 -1.63
C ASN A 152 1.39 10.41 -1.80
N GLU A 153 2.61 9.86 -1.89
CA GLU A 153 3.82 10.63 -2.17
C GLU A 153 3.71 11.38 -3.50
N MET A 154 3.24 10.67 -4.54
CA MET A 154 3.09 11.22 -5.90
C MET A 154 1.81 12.03 -6.07
N ARG A 155 0.92 12.08 -5.08
CA ARG A 155 -0.45 12.63 -5.21
C ARG A 155 -1.14 12.12 -6.46
N ALA A 156 -0.89 10.84 -6.79
CA ALA A 156 -1.30 10.26 -8.05
C ALA A 156 -2.82 10.12 -8.11
N LYS A 157 -3.40 10.62 -9.19
CA LYS A 157 -4.84 10.53 -9.48
C LYS A 157 -5.03 10.26 -10.96
N GLY A 158 -5.77 9.20 -11.26
CA GLY A 158 -6.10 8.87 -12.64
C GLY A 158 -6.57 7.42 -12.79
N PRO A 159 -7.00 7.02 -13.97
CA PRO A 159 -7.56 5.69 -14.24
C PRO A 159 -6.56 4.55 -14.01
N PHE A 160 -5.26 4.75 -14.28
CA PHE A 160 -4.22 3.76 -14.01
C PHE A 160 -4.03 3.54 -12.52
N THR A 161 -3.88 4.64 -11.75
CA THR A 161 -3.72 4.62 -10.30
C THR A 161 -4.95 3.99 -9.62
N GLN A 162 -6.17 4.36 -10.02
CA GLN A 162 -7.41 3.77 -9.50
C GLN A 162 -7.48 2.27 -9.76
N THR A 163 -7.07 1.82 -10.96
CA THR A 163 -7.04 0.40 -11.29
C THR A 163 -6.00 -0.33 -10.44
N ALA A 164 -4.79 0.21 -10.33
CA ALA A 164 -3.72 -0.38 -9.51
C ALA A 164 -4.14 -0.52 -8.05
N LEU A 165 -4.78 0.50 -7.48
CA LEU A 165 -5.29 0.49 -6.10
C LEU A 165 -6.42 -0.51 -5.92
N GLY A 166 -7.42 -0.51 -6.80
CA GLY A 166 -8.54 -1.44 -6.72
C GLY A 166 -8.11 -2.90 -6.82
N VAL A 167 -7.21 -3.22 -7.77
CA VAL A 167 -6.61 -4.56 -7.89
C VAL A 167 -5.86 -4.93 -6.62
N THR A 168 -5.13 -3.98 -6.03
CA THR A 168 -4.35 -4.22 -4.80
C THR A 168 -5.22 -4.74 -3.67
N VAL A 169 -6.27 -3.99 -3.35
CA VAL A 169 -7.10 -4.27 -2.17
C VAL A 169 -7.94 -5.54 -2.36
N ILE A 170 -8.52 -5.73 -3.54
CA ILE A 170 -9.31 -6.94 -3.83
C ILE A 170 -8.41 -8.19 -3.80
N LYS A 171 -7.21 -8.06 -4.33
CA LYS A 171 -6.26 -9.17 -4.42
C LYS A 171 -5.80 -9.67 -3.05
N ASP A 172 -5.68 -8.81 -2.05
CA ASP A 172 -5.29 -9.22 -0.70
C ASP A 172 -6.26 -10.23 -0.10
N VAL A 173 -7.57 -9.99 -0.23
CA VAL A 173 -8.59 -10.94 0.22
C VAL A 173 -8.51 -12.25 -0.57
N LEU A 174 -8.37 -12.16 -1.89
CA LEU A 174 -8.33 -13.34 -2.76
C LEU A 174 -7.07 -14.19 -2.55
N VAL A 175 -5.94 -13.58 -2.20
CA VAL A 175 -4.70 -14.30 -1.89
C VAL A 175 -4.84 -15.14 -0.63
N ILE A 176 -5.52 -14.64 0.41
CA ILE A 176 -5.78 -15.40 1.64
C ILE A 176 -6.64 -16.63 1.33
N ILE A 177 -7.70 -16.46 0.53
CA ILE A 177 -8.55 -17.57 0.10
C ILE A 177 -7.74 -18.60 -0.72
N LEU A 178 -6.96 -18.13 -1.69
CA LEU A 178 -6.11 -18.99 -2.52
C LEU A 178 -5.07 -19.73 -1.68
N PHE A 179 -4.45 -19.03 -0.72
CA PHE A 179 -3.47 -19.62 0.20
C PHE A 179 -4.08 -20.76 1.01
N THR A 180 -5.26 -20.54 1.55
CA THR A 180 -5.93 -21.54 2.38
C THR A 180 -6.23 -22.82 1.60
N ILE A 181 -6.73 -22.68 0.35
CA ILE A 181 -6.98 -23.83 -0.52
C ILE A 181 -5.65 -24.53 -0.88
N ALA A 182 -4.64 -23.77 -1.27
CA ALA A 182 -3.33 -24.28 -1.63
C ALA A 182 -2.62 -24.97 -0.45
N PHE A 183 -2.74 -24.41 0.76
CA PHE A 183 -2.18 -24.96 1.99
C PHE A 183 -2.82 -26.33 2.34
N ALA A 184 -4.14 -26.46 2.19
CA ALA A 184 -4.82 -27.74 2.34
C ALA A 184 -4.33 -28.77 1.31
N ILE A 185 -4.15 -28.37 0.04
CA ILE A 185 -3.60 -29.24 -1.00
C ILE A 185 -2.17 -29.66 -0.64
N ALA A 186 -1.33 -28.73 -0.19
CA ALA A 186 0.05 -29.00 0.22
C ALA A 186 0.11 -30.00 1.39
N LYS A 187 -0.73 -29.83 2.42
CA LYS A 187 -0.86 -30.80 3.53
C LYS A 187 -1.27 -32.19 3.04
N SER A 188 -2.24 -32.27 2.16
CA SER A 188 -2.67 -33.54 1.58
C SER A 188 -1.55 -34.23 0.78
N LEU A 189 -0.79 -33.47 0.00
CA LEU A 189 0.31 -34.01 -0.81
C LEU A 189 1.49 -34.52 0.05
N VAL A 190 1.80 -33.84 1.16
CA VAL A 190 2.96 -34.13 2.02
C VAL A 190 2.59 -35.16 3.09
N ASN A 191 1.48 -34.95 3.79
CA ASN A 191 1.11 -35.73 4.98
C ASN A 191 0.05 -36.82 4.71
N GLY A 192 -0.52 -36.86 3.48
CA GLY A 192 -1.57 -37.80 3.12
C GLY A 192 -2.92 -37.57 3.84
N VAL A 193 -3.09 -36.37 4.46
CA VAL A 193 -4.33 -36.01 5.17
C VAL A 193 -5.43 -35.71 4.15
N GLU A 194 -6.60 -36.33 4.31
CA GLU A 194 -7.74 -36.01 3.46
C GLU A 194 -8.24 -34.58 3.75
N MET A 195 -8.55 -33.85 2.68
CA MET A 195 -9.12 -32.50 2.79
C MET A 195 -10.52 -32.59 3.39
N GLY A 196 -10.64 -32.29 4.70
CA GLY A 196 -11.93 -32.25 5.39
C GLY A 196 -12.74 -31.00 5.00
N PHE A 197 -14.06 -31.14 4.93
CA PHE A 197 -14.99 -30.01 4.76
C PHE A 197 -14.86 -28.97 5.88
N ASP A 198 -14.36 -29.40 7.05
CA ASP A 198 -14.17 -28.58 8.25
C ASP A 198 -13.20 -27.41 8.02
N PHE A 199 -12.15 -27.62 7.23
CA PHE A 199 -11.16 -26.56 6.95
C PHE A 199 -11.75 -25.43 6.08
N VAL A 200 -12.51 -25.77 5.04
CA VAL A 200 -13.17 -24.76 4.18
C VAL A 200 -14.25 -24.02 4.97
N SER A 201 -14.97 -24.73 5.82
CA SER A 201 -16.00 -24.12 6.68
C SER A 201 -15.39 -23.14 7.69
N LEU A 202 -14.26 -23.48 8.30
CA LEU A 202 -13.54 -22.59 9.22
C LEU A 202 -13.11 -21.31 8.53
N LEU A 203 -12.48 -21.39 7.35
CA LEU A 203 -12.11 -20.20 6.57
C LEU A 203 -13.32 -19.31 6.25
N MET A 204 -14.43 -19.91 5.83
CA MET A 204 -15.65 -19.14 5.53
C MET A 204 -16.19 -18.43 6.77
N ILE A 205 -16.08 -19.06 7.94
CA ILE A 205 -16.45 -18.46 9.23
C ILE A 205 -15.50 -17.30 9.55
N GLU A 206 -14.18 -17.48 9.43
CA GLU A 206 -13.18 -16.46 9.71
C GLU A 206 -13.33 -15.21 8.82
N LEU A 207 -13.53 -15.42 7.52
CA LEU A 207 -13.80 -14.33 6.59
C LEU A 207 -15.13 -13.64 6.91
N SER A 208 -16.22 -14.41 7.12
CA SER A 208 -17.53 -13.84 7.44
C SER A 208 -17.48 -13.02 8.74
N LEU A 209 -16.78 -13.52 9.75
CA LEU A 209 -16.59 -12.84 11.03
C LEU A 209 -15.78 -11.54 10.84
N SER A 210 -14.69 -11.59 10.04
CA SER A 210 -13.87 -10.41 9.72
C SER A 210 -14.70 -9.34 8.98
N PHE A 211 -15.56 -9.75 8.03
CA PHE A 211 -16.50 -8.84 7.36
C PHE A 211 -17.52 -8.23 8.32
N ALA A 212 -18.12 -9.03 9.19
CA ALA A 212 -19.11 -8.57 10.19
C ALA A 212 -18.48 -7.58 11.18
N LEU A 213 -17.28 -7.90 11.70
CA LEU A 213 -16.52 -7.03 12.59
C LEU A 213 -16.10 -5.73 11.89
N GLY A 214 -15.68 -5.81 10.63
CA GLY A 214 -15.34 -4.63 9.81
C GLY A 214 -16.53 -3.71 9.60
N TYR A 215 -17.72 -4.28 9.32
CA TYR A 215 -18.95 -3.50 9.24
C TYR A 215 -19.30 -2.80 10.56
N GLY A 216 -19.24 -3.54 11.68
CA GLY A 216 -19.48 -3.00 13.03
C GLY A 216 -18.47 -1.88 13.38
N LEU A 217 -17.19 -2.10 13.07
CA LEU A 217 -16.14 -1.10 13.26
C LEU A 217 -16.37 0.15 12.39
N GLY A 218 -16.86 0.01 11.17
CA GLY A 218 -17.22 1.14 10.30
C GLY A 218 -18.32 2.01 10.91
N LYS A 219 -19.31 1.40 11.57
CA LYS A 219 -20.34 2.12 12.34
C LYS A 219 -19.73 2.85 13.55
N LEU A 220 -18.84 2.18 14.28
CA LEU A 220 -18.12 2.76 15.43
C LEU A 220 -17.27 3.97 15.00
N LEU A 221 -16.50 3.85 13.90
CA LEU A 221 -15.72 4.95 13.34
C LEU A 221 -16.61 6.12 12.92
N SER A 222 -17.74 5.85 12.25
CA SER A 222 -18.70 6.89 11.86
C SER A 222 -19.28 7.60 13.09
N PHE A 223 -19.55 6.88 14.17
CA PHE A 223 -19.97 7.44 15.46
C PHE A 223 -18.87 8.29 16.10
N MET A 224 -17.64 7.77 16.17
CA MET A 224 -16.48 8.51 16.68
C MET A 224 -16.29 9.84 15.93
N LEU A 225 -16.41 9.82 14.60
CA LEU A 225 -16.30 11.02 13.77
C LEU A 225 -17.44 12.02 13.99
N SER A 226 -18.62 11.55 14.44
CA SER A 226 -19.76 12.43 14.76
C SER A 226 -19.59 13.25 16.02
N LEU A 227 -18.68 12.81 16.91
CA LEU A 227 -18.40 13.52 18.17
C LEU A 227 -17.68 14.84 17.90
N ALA A 228 -17.98 15.85 18.69
CA ALA A 228 -17.41 17.19 18.57
C ALA A 228 -15.99 17.30 19.15
N TYR A 229 -15.14 16.29 18.92
CA TYR A 229 -13.73 16.32 19.33
C TYR A 229 -12.84 16.99 18.28
N ASP A 230 -11.71 17.55 18.73
CA ASP A 230 -10.67 18.06 17.86
C ASP A 230 -10.11 16.95 16.94
N LYS A 231 -9.72 17.32 15.71
CA LYS A 231 -9.14 16.39 14.73
C LYS A 231 -7.91 15.62 15.27
N LYS A 232 -7.10 16.26 16.13
CA LYS A 232 -5.95 15.60 16.77
C LYS A 232 -6.39 14.45 17.67
N ILE A 233 -7.44 14.64 18.48
CA ILE A 233 -7.99 13.59 19.34
C ILE A 233 -8.57 12.45 18.48
N LYS A 234 -9.33 12.78 17.43
CA LYS A 234 -9.85 11.78 16.48
C LYS A 234 -8.73 10.98 15.79
N SER A 235 -7.60 11.62 15.48
CA SER A 235 -6.43 10.94 14.91
C SER A 235 -5.84 9.92 15.88
N VAL A 236 -5.66 10.29 17.14
CA VAL A 236 -5.16 9.37 18.18
C VAL A 236 -6.14 8.22 18.42
N LEU A 237 -7.45 8.52 18.48
CA LEU A 237 -8.49 7.51 18.63
C LEU A 237 -8.50 6.53 17.44
N LEU A 238 -8.29 7.00 16.21
CA LEU A 238 -8.20 6.15 15.03
C LEU A 238 -7.03 5.15 15.13
N LEU A 239 -5.85 5.62 15.54
CA LEU A 239 -4.67 4.75 15.76
C LEU A 239 -4.92 3.74 16.88
N LEU A 240 -5.51 4.18 17.98
CA LEU A 240 -5.85 3.31 19.12
C LEU A 240 -6.87 2.24 18.73
N ILE A 241 -7.93 2.62 18.03
CA ILE A 241 -8.95 1.68 17.52
C ILE A 241 -8.30 0.66 16.58
N GLY A 242 -7.43 1.11 15.68
CA GLY A 242 -6.68 0.20 14.81
C GLY A 242 -5.84 -0.81 15.58
N TYR A 243 -5.11 -0.37 16.59
CA TYR A 243 -4.34 -1.26 17.47
C TYR A 243 -5.23 -2.26 18.20
N LEU A 244 -6.37 -1.80 18.73
CA LEU A 244 -7.31 -2.68 19.42
C LEU A 244 -7.88 -3.78 18.53
N VAL A 245 -7.98 -3.58 17.22
CA VAL A 245 -8.38 -4.65 16.27
C VAL A 245 -7.33 -5.76 16.26
N TYR A 246 -6.04 -5.43 16.24
CA TYR A 246 -4.96 -6.43 16.33
C TYR A 246 -4.97 -7.16 17.67
N VAL A 247 -5.11 -6.44 18.78
CA VAL A 247 -5.25 -7.05 20.12
C VAL A 247 -6.44 -8.00 20.19
N LEU A 248 -7.58 -7.60 19.60
CA LEU A 248 -8.77 -8.44 19.52
C LEU A 248 -8.52 -9.72 18.70
N ALA A 249 -7.83 -9.60 17.55
CA ALA A 249 -7.51 -10.74 16.71
C ALA A 249 -6.63 -11.77 17.46
N HIS A 250 -5.57 -11.31 18.11
CA HIS A 250 -4.72 -12.17 18.93
C HIS A 250 -5.48 -12.81 20.10
N PHE A 251 -6.37 -12.04 20.73
CA PHE A 251 -7.20 -12.57 21.83
C PHE A 251 -8.15 -13.65 21.33
N VAL A 252 -8.82 -13.44 20.20
CA VAL A 252 -9.75 -14.43 19.61
C VAL A 252 -9.01 -15.70 19.23
N ALA A 253 -7.86 -15.60 18.54
CA ALA A 253 -7.04 -16.74 18.16
C ALA A 253 -6.64 -17.58 19.39
N LYS A 254 -6.08 -16.94 20.41
CA LYS A 254 -5.68 -17.59 21.65
C LYS A 254 -6.84 -18.22 22.42
N TYR A 255 -7.95 -17.51 22.54
CA TYR A 255 -9.14 -18.00 23.27
C TYR A 255 -9.80 -19.16 22.56
N SER A 256 -9.93 -19.12 21.23
CA SER A 256 -10.50 -20.21 20.44
C SER A 256 -9.63 -21.46 20.49
N HIS A 257 -8.32 -21.31 20.46
CA HIS A 257 -7.39 -22.43 20.62
C HIS A 257 -7.56 -23.12 21.98
N ILE A 258 -7.61 -22.34 23.08
CA ILE A 258 -7.76 -22.88 24.44
C ILE A 258 -9.12 -23.58 24.63
N LYS A 259 -10.21 -23.02 24.07
CA LYS A 259 -11.57 -23.51 24.34
C LYS A 259 -12.03 -24.57 23.37
N PHE A 260 -11.65 -24.49 22.11
CA PHE A 260 -12.16 -25.37 21.05
C PHE A 260 -11.08 -26.23 20.40
N GLY A 261 -9.79 -26.06 20.78
CA GLY A 261 -8.67 -26.78 20.15
C GLY A 261 -8.37 -26.33 18.71
N VAL A 262 -9.05 -25.28 18.23
CA VAL A 262 -8.89 -24.73 16.87
C VAL A 262 -8.66 -23.25 16.97
N GLU A 263 -7.62 -22.74 16.30
CA GLU A 263 -7.38 -21.30 16.19
C GLU A 263 -8.32 -20.68 15.14
N VAL A 264 -9.14 -19.72 15.57
CA VAL A 264 -9.94 -18.90 14.67
C VAL A 264 -9.15 -17.62 14.36
N LEU A 265 -8.69 -17.51 13.13
CA LEU A 265 -7.85 -16.39 12.67
C LEU A 265 -8.72 -15.35 11.99
N ILE A 266 -9.12 -14.32 12.74
CA ILE A 266 -9.75 -13.14 12.14
C ILE A 266 -8.67 -12.20 11.58
N GLU A 267 -8.89 -11.68 10.38
CA GLU A 267 -7.90 -10.85 9.67
C GLU A 267 -8.05 -9.36 9.99
N PRO A 268 -7.12 -8.76 10.79
CA PRO A 268 -7.21 -7.35 11.20
C PRO A 268 -7.20 -6.38 10.02
N LEU A 269 -6.44 -6.68 8.97
CA LEU A 269 -6.36 -5.82 7.77
C LEU A 269 -7.71 -5.74 7.06
N ILE A 270 -8.38 -6.89 6.87
CA ILE A 270 -9.71 -6.94 6.24
C ILE A 270 -10.72 -6.15 7.08
N ILE A 271 -10.71 -6.31 8.40
CA ILE A 271 -11.59 -5.57 9.32
C ILE A 271 -11.39 -4.06 9.13
N CYS A 272 -10.15 -3.57 9.13
CA CYS A 272 -9.84 -2.15 8.99
C CYS A 272 -10.17 -1.61 7.59
N ILE A 273 -9.90 -2.37 6.52
CA ILE A 273 -10.26 -2.00 5.14
C ILE A 273 -11.78 -1.83 5.01
N ILE A 274 -12.55 -2.81 5.49
CA ILE A 274 -14.02 -2.77 5.40
C ILE A 274 -14.57 -1.62 6.24
N ALA A 275 -14.04 -1.40 7.44
CA ALA A 275 -14.48 -0.31 8.30
C ALA A 275 -14.29 1.07 7.63
N SER A 276 -13.11 1.32 7.06
CA SER A 276 -12.83 2.58 6.36
C SER A 276 -13.59 2.71 5.04
N PHE A 277 -13.76 1.61 4.30
CA PHE A 277 -14.63 1.56 3.12
C PHE A 277 -16.07 1.95 3.45
N MET A 278 -16.61 1.46 4.58
CA MET A 278 -17.94 1.83 5.07
C MET A 278 -18.03 3.33 5.38
N VAL A 279 -17.03 3.89 6.06
CA VAL A 279 -16.99 5.34 6.34
C VAL A 279 -16.94 6.14 5.05
N SER A 280 -16.10 5.74 4.09
CA SER A 280 -15.89 6.48 2.84
C SER A 280 -17.07 6.44 1.88
N ASN A 281 -17.86 5.36 1.89
CA ASN A 281 -18.96 5.18 0.94
C ASN A 281 -20.35 5.44 1.53
N PHE A 282 -20.54 5.23 2.85
CA PHE A 282 -21.87 5.24 3.48
C PHE A 282 -21.98 6.21 4.65
N SER A 283 -20.93 7.04 4.94
CA SER A 283 -20.97 8.04 6.00
C SER A 283 -20.84 9.45 5.43
N LYS A 284 -21.49 10.43 6.08
CA LYS A 284 -21.33 11.86 5.79
C LYS A 284 -19.96 12.42 6.21
N TYR A 285 -19.20 11.67 6.98
CA TYR A 285 -17.89 12.08 7.54
C TYR A 285 -16.70 11.69 6.65
N ARG A 286 -16.92 11.27 5.40
CA ARG A 286 -15.88 10.87 4.46
C ARG A 286 -14.74 11.90 4.38
N PHE A 287 -15.07 13.17 4.13
CA PHE A 287 -14.05 14.21 3.96
C PHE A 287 -13.21 14.45 5.22
N GLU A 288 -13.84 14.42 6.40
CA GLU A 288 -13.09 14.52 7.66
C GLU A 288 -12.19 13.32 7.89
N PHE A 289 -12.67 12.12 7.59
CA PHE A 289 -11.91 10.88 7.71
C PHE A 289 -10.68 10.88 6.78
N THR A 290 -10.86 11.20 5.50
CA THR A 290 -9.75 11.27 4.53
C THR A 290 -8.75 12.38 4.87
N ASP A 291 -9.17 13.52 5.42
CA ASP A 291 -8.27 14.58 5.93
C ASP A 291 -7.43 14.10 7.11
N ILE A 292 -8.02 13.35 8.06
CA ILE A 292 -7.30 12.74 9.19
C ILE A 292 -6.26 11.74 8.64
N VAL A 293 -6.67 10.83 7.76
CA VAL A 293 -5.79 9.82 7.18
C VAL A 293 -4.63 10.48 6.43
N ALA A 294 -4.89 11.51 5.62
CA ALA A 294 -3.87 12.23 4.87
C ALA A 294 -2.83 12.93 5.77
N LYS A 295 -3.27 13.48 6.92
CA LYS A 295 -2.38 14.18 7.85
C LYS A 295 -1.53 13.25 8.70
N VAL A 296 -2.08 12.11 9.11
CA VAL A 296 -1.39 11.13 9.97
C VAL A 296 -0.48 10.20 9.15
N GLY A 297 -0.85 9.94 7.88
CA GLY A 297 -0.17 9.00 6.99
C GLY A 297 1.34 9.12 6.94
N PRO A 298 1.92 10.30 6.68
CA PRO A 298 3.39 10.45 6.57
C PRO A 298 4.16 9.98 7.80
N MET A 299 3.62 10.23 9.01
CA MET A 299 4.24 9.80 10.26
C MET A 299 4.17 8.28 10.43
N VAL A 300 3.02 7.68 10.11
CA VAL A 300 2.83 6.23 10.19
C VAL A 300 3.69 5.49 9.16
N TYR A 301 3.75 5.97 7.92
CA TYR A 301 4.62 5.40 6.89
C TYR A 301 6.10 5.48 7.28
N LEU A 302 6.52 6.61 7.87
CA LEU A 302 7.88 6.75 8.38
C LEU A 302 8.19 5.68 9.42
N ALA A 303 7.34 5.53 10.44
CA ALA A 303 7.52 4.53 11.48
C ALA A 303 7.52 3.10 10.90
N PHE A 304 6.54 2.78 10.06
CA PHE A 304 6.40 1.45 9.44
C PHE A 304 7.61 1.06 8.59
N PHE A 305 8.00 1.91 7.64
CA PHE A 305 9.11 1.57 6.71
C PHE A 305 10.47 1.60 7.40
N THR A 306 10.66 2.45 8.42
CA THR A 306 11.88 2.40 9.26
C THR A 306 11.95 1.09 10.01
N LEU A 307 10.87 0.66 10.68
CA LEU A 307 10.85 -0.59 11.42
C LEU A 307 10.99 -1.81 10.50
N THR A 308 10.30 -1.79 9.36
CA THR A 308 10.44 -2.83 8.32
C THR A 308 11.90 -2.93 7.86
N GLY A 309 12.56 -1.80 7.57
CA GLY A 309 13.98 -1.80 7.19
C GLY A 309 14.90 -2.38 8.27
N LEU A 310 14.66 -2.02 9.54
CA LEU A 310 15.40 -2.55 10.69
C LEU A 310 15.21 -4.06 10.88
N SER A 311 14.06 -4.60 10.50
CA SER A 311 13.69 -6.02 10.66
C SER A 311 14.15 -6.88 9.51
N LEU A 312 14.55 -6.31 8.35
CA LEU A 312 14.95 -7.08 7.19
C LEU A 312 16.30 -7.76 7.40
N SER A 313 16.32 -9.09 7.21
CA SER A 313 17.49 -9.94 7.35
C SER A 313 18.34 -9.91 6.08
N PHE A 314 19.23 -8.93 5.99
CA PHE A 314 20.06 -8.74 4.80
C PHE A 314 21.15 -9.83 4.65
N ASP A 315 21.58 -10.45 5.75
CA ASP A 315 22.51 -11.59 5.80
C ASP A 315 21.93 -12.83 5.07
N ILE A 316 20.63 -13.07 5.20
CA ILE A 316 19.93 -14.16 4.50
C ILE A 316 20.04 -13.97 2.98
N LEU A 317 19.83 -12.73 2.50
CA LEU A 317 19.94 -12.44 1.08
C LEU A 317 21.33 -12.78 0.52
N ILE A 318 22.41 -12.49 1.27
CA ILE A 318 23.78 -12.79 0.84
C ILE A 318 24.01 -14.29 0.72
N THR A 319 23.35 -15.10 1.55
CA THR A 319 23.54 -16.57 1.56
C THR A 319 22.83 -17.27 0.41
N VAL A 320 21.66 -16.76 -0.02
CA VAL A 320 20.80 -17.41 -1.03
C VAL A 320 20.54 -16.54 -2.26
N TRP A 321 21.39 -15.54 -2.51
CA TRP A 321 21.12 -14.47 -3.50
C TRP A 321 20.90 -14.99 -4.93
N GLU A 322 21.63 -16.02 -5.35
CA GLU A 322 21.51 -16.58 -6.71
C GLU A 322 20.11 -17.14 -6.97
N ILE A 323 19.65 -17.99 -6.03
CA ILE A 323 18.32 -18.61 -6.12
C ILE A 323 17.23 -17.54 -5.89
N ALA A 324 17.46 -16.61 -4.96
CA ALA A 324 16.51 -15.52 -4.70
C ALA A 324 16.31 -14.62 -5.92
N ILE A 325 17.36 -14.26 -6.66
CA ILE A 325 17.26 -13.50 -7.91
C ILE A 325 16.52 -14.31 -8.97
N LEU A 326 16.86 -15.59 -9.13
CA LEU A 326 16.17 -16.46 -10.10
C LEU A 326 14.67 -16.52 -9.82
N LEU A 327 14.29 -16.77 -8.58
CA LEU A 327 12.89 -16.85 -8.17
C LEU A 327 12.17 -15.48 -8.22
N PHE A 328 12.88 -14.40 -7.92
CA PHE A 328 12.37 -13.04 -8.12
C PHE A 328 12.07 -12.76 -9.61
N LEU A 329 12.94 -13.21 -10.53
CA LEU A 329 12.69 -13.07 -11.96
C LEU A 329 11.52 -13.93 -12.42
N VAL A 330 11.36 -15.16 -11.92
CA VAL A 330 10.18 -16.00 -12.16
C VAL A 330 8.91 -15.28 -11.72
N ARG A 331 8.92 -14.72 -10.49
CA ARG A 331 7.81 -13.92 -9.97
C ARG A 331 7.54 -12.71 -10.84
N LEU A 332 8.56 -11.96 -11.20
CA LEU A 332 8.45 -10.75 -12.03
C LEU A 332 7.81 -11.08 -13.39
N LEU A 333 8.31 -12.09 -14.08
CA LEU A 333 7.73 -12.56 -15.34
C LEU A 333 6.27 -12.96 -15.20
N SER A 334 5.94 -13.71 -14.16
CA SER A 334 4.57 -14.15 -13.89
C SER A 334 3.63 -12.96 -13.63
N ILE A 335 4.10 -11.93 -12.93
CA ILE A 335 3.35 -10.67 -12.71
C ILE A 335 3.15 -9.90 -14.01
N VAL A 336 4.19 -9.83 -14.86
CA VAL A 336 4.13 -9.16 -16.17
C VAL A 336 3.06 -9.82 -17.04
N PHE A 337 3.11 -11.14 -17.18
CA PHE A 337 2.13 -11.87 -18.00
C PHE A 337 0.72 -11.79 -17.38
N GLY A 338 0.60 -11.92 -16.07
CA GLY A 338 -0.69 -11.80 -15.38
C GLY A 338 -1.35 -10.43 -15.56
N ALA A 339 -0.58 -9.36 -15.42
CA ALA A 339 -1.07 -8.00 -15.63
C ALA A 339 -1.43 -7.75 -17.10
N PHE A 340 -0.57 -8.19 -18.02
CA PHE A 340 -0.77 -7.99 -19.47
C PHE A 340 -2.02 -8.73 -19.96
N ILE A 341 -2.15 -10.01 -19.65
CA ILE A 341 -3.31 -10.83 -20.05
C ILE A 341 -4.59 -10.25 -19.43
N GLY A 342 -4.57 -9.92 -18.15
CA GLY A 342 -5.72 -9.28 -17.49
C GLY A 342 -6.11 -7.95 -18.13
N GLY A 343 -5.14 -7.12 -18.48
CA GLY A 343 -5.36 -5.83 -19.13
C GLY A 343 -5.93 -5.98 -20.56
N VAL A 344 -5.43 -6.93 -21.33
CA VAL A 344 -5.96 -7.25 -22.69
C VAL A 344 -7.41 -7.74 -22.58
N LEU A 345 -7.72 -8.65 -21.65
CA LEU A 345 -9.08 -9.13 -21.41
C LEU A 345 -10.03 -8.01 -20.94
N ALA A 346 -9.50 -7.07 -20.19
CA ALA A 346 -10.22 -5.87 -19.76
C ALA A 346 -10.48 -4.89 -20.91
N LYS A 347 -9.81 -5.05 -22.06
CA LYS A 347 -9.77 -4.09 -23.18
C LYS A 347 -9.25 -2.72 -22.72
N ASP A 348 -8.25 -2.71 -21.88
CA ASP A 348 -7.58 -1.48 -21.46
C ASP A 348 -6.59 -0.99 -22.52
N SER A 349 -6.09 0.24 -22.40
CA SER A 349 -5.13 0.79 -23.37
C SER A 349 -3.83 -0.02 -23.38
N MET A 350 -3.20 -0.17 -24.54
CA MET A 350 -1.93 -0.91 -24.66
C MET A 350 -0.85 -0.33 -23.76
N LYS A 351 -0.82 0.99 -23.58
CA LYS A 351 0.11 1.67 -22.68
C LYS A 351 -0.07 1.20 -21.23
N PHE A 352 -1.32 1.09 -20.76
CA PHE A 352 -1.62 0.60 -19.41
C PHE A 352 -1.31 -0.90 -19.27
N ASN A 353 -1.56 -1.70 -20.32
CA ASN A 353 -1.25 -3.12 -20.31
C ASN A 353 0.25 -3.39 -20.19
N LEU A 354 1.09 -2.59 -20.88
CA LEU A 354 2.55 -2.72 -20.82
C LEU A 354 3.16 -2.23 -19.50
N LEU A 355 2.54 -1.26 -18.83
CA LEU A 355 3.03 -0.69 -17.58
C LEU A 355 2.34 -1.26 -16.34
N GLY A 356 1.21 -1.96 -16.54
CA GLY A 356 0.32 -2.40 -15.47
C GLY A 356 0.89 -3.43 -14.49
N TRP A 357 2.03 -4.03 -14.79
CA TRP A 357 2.73 -4.95 -13.88
C TRP A 357 3.56 -4.23 -12.81
N MET A 358 4.09 -3.03 -13.11
CA MET A 358 5.00 -2.29 -12.23
C MET A 358 4.41 -2.00 -10.83
N PRO A 359 3.12 -1.62 -10.69
CA PRO A 359 2.49 -1.43 -9.39
C PRO A 359 2.46 -2.70 -8.53
N PHE A 360 2.59 -3.90 -9.12
CA PHE A 360 2.38 -5.17 -8.44
C PHE A 360 3.66 -5.88 -7.99
N VAL A 361 4.83 -5.27 -8.16
CA VAL A 361 6.13 -5.86 -7.81
C VAL A 361 6.38 -5.88 -6.30
N THR A 362 5.95 -4.83 -5.57
CA THR A 362 6.16 -4.74 -4.11
C THR A 362 5.51 -5.90 -3.36
N GLN A 363 6.25 -6.48 -2.42
CA GLN A 363 5.78 -7.53 -1.52
C GLN A 363 6.24 -7.22 -0.10
N ALA A 364 5.41 -7.50 0.92
CA ALA A 364 5.72 -7.22 2.33
C ALA A 364 4.95 -8.16 3.28
N GLY A 365 4.44 -7.64 4.38
CA GLY A 365 3.90 -8.35 5.53
C GLY A 365 2.99 -9.54 5.24
N VAL A 366 2.02 -9.42 4.33
CA VAL A 366 1.13 -10.55 3.99
C VAL A 366 1.94 -11.75 3.46
N GLY A 367 2.85 -11.53 2.50
CA GLY A 367 3.69 -12.61 1.98
C GLY A 367 4.59 -13.24 3.03
N LEU A 368 5.12 -12.44 3.95
CA LEU A 368 5.93 -12.92 5.08
C LEU A 368 5.07 -13.72 6.07
N GLY A 369 3.90 -13.21 6.45
CA GLY A 369 2.99 -13.90 7.36
C GLY A 369 2.56 -15.26 6.81
N LEU A 370 2.20 -15.34 5.54
CA LEU A 370 1.87 -16.61 4.90
C LEU A 370 3.06 -17.57 4.86
N ALA A 371 4.28 -17.07 4.63
CA ALA A 371 5.49 -17.90 4.63
C ALA A 371 5.83 -18.42 6.03
N THR A 372 5.58 -17.67 7.09
CA THR A 372 5.78 -18.14 8.47
C THR A 372 4.81 -19.25 8.86
N ILE A 373 3.56 -19.19 8.38
CA ILE A 373 2.59 -20.30 8.57
C ILE A 373 3.10 -21.58 7.88
N VAL A 374 3.61 -21.47 6.65
CA VAL A 374 4.21 -22.61 5.95
C VAL A 374 5.41 -23.16 6.71
N ALA A 375 6.28 -22.29 7.21
CA ALA A 375 7.46 -22.70 7.96
C ALA A 375 7.14 -23.39 9.29
N ALA A 376 6.07 -22.99 9.95
CA ALA A 376 5.61 -23.60 11.18
C ALA A 376 4.98 -25.00 10.97
N GLU A 377 4.32 -25.21 9.83
CA GLU A 377 3.63 -26.48 9.53
C GLU A 377 4.56 -27.55 8.96
N PHE A 378 5.53 -27.16 8.12
CA PHE A 378 6.38 -28.11 7.40
C PHE A 378 7.81 -28.07 7.93
N GLU A 379 8.10 -28.82 8.99
CA GLU A 379 9.39 -28.81 9.70
C GLU A 379 10.60 -29.15 8.81
N VAL A 380 10.45 -30.02 7.82
CA VAL A 380 11.57 -30.56 7.02
C VAL A 380 12.15 -29.50 6.06
N TRP A 381 11.29 -28.67 5.45
CA TRP A 381 11.68 -27.70 4.41
C TRP A 381 11.17 -26.28 4.65
N GLY A 382 10.33 -26.10 5.65
CA GLY A 382 9.65 -24.80 5.87
C GLY A 382 10.58 -23.66 6.20
N GLN A 383 11.71 -23.90 6.89
CA GLN A 383 12.69 -22.87 7.22
C GLN A 383 13.48 -22.41 5.98
N ASP A 384 13.86 -23.34 5.09
CA ASP A 384 14.53 -23.01 3.84
C ASP A 384 13.60 -22.25 2.90
N PHE A 385 12.33 -22.66 2.85
CA PHE A 385 11.26 -21.96 2.15
C PHE A 385 11.10 -20.51 2.64
N LEU A 386 10.98 -20.32 3.96
CA LEU A 386 10.85 -18.99 4.58
C LEU A 386 12.06 -18.11 4.26
N THR A 387 13.26 -18.68 4.34
CA THR A 387 14.52 -17.99 4.02
C THR A 387 14.51 -17.42 2.60
N LEU A 388 14.12 -18.23 1.62
CA LEU A 388 14.01 -17.79 0.22
C LEU A 388 12.92 -16.73 0.02
N ILE A 389 11.76 -16.91 0.64
CA ILE A 389 10.67 -15.92 0.54
C ILE A 389 11.11 -14.59 1.15
N ILE A 390 11.79 -14.58 2.30
CA ILE A 390 12.33 -13.35 2.90
C ILE A 390 13.29 -12.66 1.92
N ALA A 391 14.22 -13.39 1.31
CA ALA A 391 15.16 -12.84 0.35
C ALA A 391 14.45 -12.19 -0.86
N ILE A 392 13.42 -12.83 -1.40
CA ILE A 392 12.62 -12.31 -2.51
C ILE A 392 11.82 -11.07 -2.08
N ILE A 393 11.30 -11.05 -0.85
CA ILE A 393 10.61 -9.89 -0.28
C ILE A 393 11.56 -8.70 -0.20
N VAL A 394 12.80 -8.88 0.27
CA VAL A 394 13.80 -7.81 0.35
C VAL A 394 14.04 -7.18 -1.04
N ILE A 395 14.27 -8.01 -2.06
CA ILE A 395 14.45 -7.53 -3.43
C ILE A 395 13.20 -6.77 -3.91
N SER A 396 12.03 -7.32 -3.67
CA SER A 396 10.74 -6.73 -4.07
C SER A 396 10.45 -5.40 -3.40
N GLN A 397 10.82 -5.25 -2.13
CA GLN A 397 10.64 -4.01 -1.36
C GLN A 397 11.55 -2.88 -1.85
N VAL A 398 12.77 -3.21 -2.27
CA VAL A 398 13.72 -2.22 -2.77
C VAL A 398 13.35 -1.77 -4.19
N LEU A 399 13.00 -2.70 -5.08
CA LEU A 399 12.74 -2.43 -6.49
C LEU A 399 11.32 -1.98 -6.80
N GLY A 400 10.34 -2.45 -6.04
CA GLY A 400 8.92 -2.23 -6.35
C GLY A 400 8.47 -0.78 -6.30
N PRO A 401 8.73 -0.01 -5.21
CA PRO A 401 8.28 1.37 -5.12
C PRO A 401 8.86 2.28 -6.21
N PRO A 402 10.17 2.20 -6.58
CA PRO A 402 10.71 2.93 -7.73
C PRO A 402 10.01 2.60 -9.06
N LEU A 403 9.74 1.32 -9.33
CA LEU A 403 9.04 0.90 -10.53
C LEU A 403 7.61 1.47 -10.57
N PHE A 404 6.90 1.44 -9.46
CA PHE A 404 5.56 2.02 -9.41
C PHE A 404 5.58 3.54 -9.61
N LYS A 405 6.48 4.26 -8.93
CA LYS A 405 6.67 5.70 -9.16
C LYS A 405 6.96 6.01 -10.62
N TRP A 406 7.83 5.21 -11.25
CA TRP A 406 8.16 5.37 -12.64
C TRP A 406 6.94 5.16 -13.55
N SER A 407 6.12 4.12 -13.30
CA SER A 407 4.89 3.88 -14.08
C SER A 407 3.89 5.02 -13.96
N ILE A 408 3.69 5.61 -12.76
CA ILE A 408 2.84 6.78 -12.53
C ILE A 408 3.32 7.99 -13.36
N ASN A 409 4.63 8.23 -13.39
CA ASN A 409 5.20 9.31 -14.22
C ASN A 409 5.00 9.06 -15.70
N LEU A 410 5.20 7.82 -16.18
CA LEU A 410 5.02 7.47 -17.58
C LEU A 410 3.56 7.64 -18.06
N VAL A 411 2.59 7.43 -17.18
CA VAL A 411 1.16 7.65 -17.50
C VAL A 411 0.69 9.07 -17.22
N ASN A 412 1.56 9.95 -16.68
CA ASN A 412 1.27 11.35 -16.33
C ASN A 412 0.15 11.50 -15.29
N GLU A 413 0.03 10.58 -14.33
CA GLU A 413 -0.95 10.65 -13.24
C GLU A 413 -0.35 11.18 -11.93
N GLY A 414 0.95 11.45 -11.88
CA GLY A 414 1.60 12.06 -10.72
C GLY A 414 1.42 13.60 -10.72
N HIS A 415 1.13 14.13 -9.52
CA HIS A 415 1.03 15.57 -9.29
C HIS A 415 2.11 15.95 -8.28
N THR A 416 3.24 16.45 -8.76
CA THR A 416 4.26 17.04 -7.90
C THR A 416 3.69 18.26 -7.18
N LYS A 417 4.03 18.39 -5.88
CA LYS A 417 3.81 19.67 -5.19
C LYS A 417 4.58 20.72 -5.99
N ALA A 418 3.92 21.82 -6.40
CA ALA A 418 4.64 22.97 -6.87
C ALA A 418 5.69 23.30 -5.82
N ASP A 419 6.96 23.42 -6.23
CA ASP A 419 7.97 23.96 -5.33
C ASP A 419 7.43 25.29 -4.84
N SER A 420 7.22 25.39 -3.51
CA SER A 420 7.02 26.70 -2.91
C SER A 420 8.35 27.43 -3.15
N LYS A 421 8.47 28.09 -4.28
CA LYS A 421 9.45 29.17 -4.40
C LYS A 421 9.13 30.09 -3.25
N ASP A 422 10.15 30.45 -2.50
CA ASP A 422 10.05 31.45 -1.43
C ASP A 422 9.13 32.55 -1.93
N GLY A 423 8.00 32.74 -1.22
CA GLY A 423 7.03 33.73 -1.63
C GLY A 423 7.77 35.05 -1.74
N ASP A 424 7.61 35.73 -2.85
CA ASP A 424 8.25 37.03 -3.12
C ASP A 424 7.66 38.18 -2.28
N ASP A 425 6.92 37.85 -1.20
CA ASP A 425 6.14 38.74 -0.35
C ASP A 425 5.09 39.59 -1.12
N VAL A 426 4.86 39.30 -2.40
CA VAL A 426 3.83 39.94 -3.19
C VAL A 426 2.51 39.20 -2.97
N ARG A 427 1.51 39.94 -2.48
CA ARG A 427 0.15 39.44 -2.34
C ARG A 427 -0.52 39.48 -3.70
N ASP A 428 -0.44 38.39 -4.46
CA ASP A 428 -1.10 38.25 -5.74
C ASP A 428 -2.06 37.04 -5.77
N VAL A 429 -3.03 37.09 -6.69
CA VAL A 429 -4.05 36.07 -6.82
C VAL A 429 -4.55 36.03 -8.27
N ILE A 430 -4.79 34.81 -8.77
CA ILE A 430 -5.44 34.57 -10.05
C ILE A 430 -6.85 33.98 -9.81
N ILE A 431 -7.87 34.64 -10.33
CA ILE A 431 -9.27 34.19 -10.26
C ILE A 431 -9.66 33.69 -11.64
N PHE A 432 -10.11 32.43 -11.72
CA PHE A 432 -10.61 31.85 -12.97
C PHE A 432 -12.10 32.07 -13.11
N GLY A 433 -12.54 32.62 -14.25
CA GLY A 433 -13.91 32.94 -14.58
C GLY A 433 -14.24 34.43 -14.34
N TYR A 434 -15.12 34.94 -15.19
CA TYR A 434 -15.58 36.35 -15.13
C TYR A 434 -17.07 36.37 -14.85
N GLU A 435 -17.39 36.27 -13.57
CA GLU A 435 -18.77 36.30 -13.04
C GLU A 435 -18.88 37.39 -11.98
N ASN A 436 -20.12 37.77 -11.62
CA ASN A 436 -20.33 38.81 -10.61
C ASN A 436 -19.62 38.51 -9.28
N GLN A 437 -19.54 37.24 -8.88
CA GLN A 437 -18.82 36.82 -7.66
C GLN A 437 -17.31 37.01 -7.81
N SER A 438 -16.74 36.64 -8.94
CA SER A 438 -15.33 36.83 -9.26
C SER A 438 -14.94 38.30 -9.27
N ILE A 439 -15.82 39.17 -9.83
CA ILE A 439 -15.62 40.60 -9.87
C ILE A 439 -15.68 41.22 -8.46
N ALA A 440 -16.66 40.83 -7.65
CA ALA A 440 -16.78 41.29 -6.28
C ALA A 440 -15.57 40.88 -5.42
N LEU A 441 -15.13 39.63 -5.54
CA LEU A 441 -13.93 39.13 -4.85
C LEU A 441 -12.68 39.87 -5.30
N ALA A 442 -12.48 40.02 -6.61
CA ALA A 442 -11.36 40.75 -7.17
C ALA A 442 -11.27 42.18 -6.64
N THR A 443 -12.42 42.90 -6.66
CA THR A 443 -12.50 44.27 -6.14
C THR A 443 -12.18 44.35 -4.66
N GLN A 444 -12.65 43.39 -3.86
CA GLN A 444 -12.36 43.33 -2.42
C GLN A 444 -10.87 43.08 -2.15
N LEU A 445 -10.23 42.17 -2.91
CA LEU A 445 -8.81 41.86 -2.77
C LEU A 445 -7.92 43.04 -3.20
N VAL A 446 -8.27 43.72 -4.30
CA VAL A 446 -7.57 44.96 -4.71
C VAL A 446 -7.63 46.02 -3.63
N ASN A 447 -8.78 46.23 -2.98
CA ASN A 447 -8.93 47.16 -1.88
C ASN A 447 -8.10 46.79 -0.63
N GLN A 448 -7.69 45.52 -0.51
CA GLN A 448 -6.80 45.02 0.53
C GLN A 448 -5.32 45.01 0.10
N GLY A 449 -4.99 45.60 -1.05
CA GLY A 449 -3.63 45.74 -1.54
C GLY A 449 -3.08 44.50 -2.29
N TRP A 450 -3.98 43.60 -2.75
CA TRP A 450 -3.56 42.45 -3.55
C TRP A 450 -3.46 42.82 -5.03
N LYS A 451 -2.50 42.23 -5.73
CA LYS A 451 -2.47 42.22 -7.20
C LYS A 451 -3.38 41.12 -7.70
N VAL A 452 -4.42 41.48 -8.44
CA VAL A 452 -5.44 40.51 -8.87
C VAL A 452 -5.46 40.38 -10.39
N LYS A 453 -5.34 39.12 -10.88
CA LYS A 453 -5.55 38.75 -12.27
C LYS A 453 -6.84 37.94 -12.37
N ILE A 454 -7.73 38.28 -13.34
CA ILE A 454 -8.89 37.44 -13.70
C ILE A 454 -8.60 36.78 -15.04
N ALA A 455 -8.53 35.45 -15.05
CA ALA A 455 -8.41 34.65 -16.28
C ALA A 455 -9.81 34.23 -16.76
N THR A 456 -10.14 34.58 -18.00
CA THR A 456 -11.48 34.30 -18.56
C THR A 456 -11.41 33.76 -19.98
N MET A 457 -12.40 32.88 -20.34
CA MET A 457 -12.60 32.40 -21.69
C MET A 457 -13.61 33.25 -22.48
N LEU A 458 -14.18 34.28 -21.86
CA LEU A 458 -15.10 35.18 -22.55
C LEU A 458 -14.37 36.09 -23.55
N SER A 459 -15.03 36.42 -24.65
CA SER A 459 -14.49 37.38 -25.63
C SER A 459 -14.33 38.78 -25.03
N LYS A 460 -13.36 39.54 -25.51
CA LYS A 460 -13.02 40.89 -25.02
C LYS A 460 -14.23 41.85 -25.01
N GLU A 461 -15.19 41.66 -25.92
CA GLU A 461 -16.38 42.46 -26.04
C GLU A 461 -17.37 42.26 -24.86
N LYS A 462 -17.32 41.12 -24.18
CA LYS A 462 -18.21 40.76 -23.06
C LYS A 462 -17.63 41.08 -21.69
N VAL A 463 -16.40 41.59 -21.65
CA VAL A 463 -15.67 41.83 -20.41
C VAL A 463 -15.47 43.32 -20.21
N ARG A 464 -15.91 43.86 -19.07
CA ARG A 464 -15.66 45.25 -18.69
C ARG A 464 -14.36 45.35 -17.88
N SER A 465 -13.59 46.39 -18.13
CA SER A 465 -12.40 46.66 -17.33
C SER A 465 -12.76 46.97 -15.87
N ILE A 466 -12.02 46.43 -14.93
CA ILE A 466 -12.18 46.66 -13.50
C ILE A 466 -10.93 47.37 -13.02
N SER A 467 -11.11 48.47 -12.29
CA SER A 467 -9.96 49.27 -11.79
C SER A 467 -9.09 48.42 -10.85
N GLY A 468 -7.77 48.33 -11.14
CA GLY A 468 -6.81 47.58 -10.35
C GLY A 468 -6.79 46.07 -10.58
N VAL A 469 -7.59 45.54 -11.52
CA VAL A 469 -7.63 44.11 -11.86
C VAL A 469 -7.10 43.91 -13.28
N ASP A 470 -6.15 43.03 -13.43
CA ASP A 470 -5.62 42.60 -14.73
C ASP A 470 -6.50 41.46 -15.29
N ILE A 471 -7.05 41.66 -16.51
CA ILE A 471 -7.95 40.66 -17.11
C ILE A 471 -7.23 40.01 -18.29
N VAL A 472 -7.02 38.70 -18.17
CA VAL A 472 -6.31 37.87 -19.15
C VAL A 472 -7.28 36.92 -19.83
N HIS A 473 -7.28 36.92 -21.17
CA HIS A 473 -8.10 36.01 -21.95
C HIS A 473 -7.35 34.73 -22.25
N ILE A 474 -7.94 33.58 -21.87
CA ILE A 474 -7.40 32.23 -22.12
C ILE A 474 -8.34 31.47 -23.06
N ALA A 475 -7.77 30.67 -23.94
CA ALA A 475 -8.54 29.85 -24.89
C ALA A 475 -9.18 28.62 -24.23
N SER A 476 -8.53 28.06 -23.21
CA SER A 476 -9.00 26.89 -22.46
C SER A 476 -8.32 26.83 -21.09
N LEU A 477 -8.89 26.07 -20.14
CA LEU A 477 -8.24 25.73 -18.88
C LEU A 477 -7.24 24.58 -19.13
N SER A 478 -6.08 24.91 -19.70
CA SER A 478 -4.98 23.98 -19.98
C SER A 478 -3.72 24.37 -19.22
N ARG A 479 -2.77 23.44 -19.10
CA ARG A 479 -1.46 23.70 -18.49
C ARG A 479 -0.69 24.80 -19.24
N GLU A 480 -0.84 24.87 -20.55
CA GLU A 480 -0.25 25.91 -21.40
C GLU A 480 -0.83 27.28 -21.08
N SER A 481 -2.17 27.38 -20.92
CA SER A 481 -2.82 28.63 -20.52
C SER A 481 -2.43 29.06 -19.10
N CYS A 482 -2.26 28.11 -18.17
CA CYS A 482 -1.80 28.41 -16.82
C CYS A 482 -0.34 28.92 -16.82
N ALA A 483 0.52 28.37 -17.68
CA ALA A 483 1.89 28.87 -17.83
C ALA A 483 1.95 30.29 -18.41
N LEU A 484 1.07 30.60 -19.39
CA LEU A 484 0.95 31.95 -19.99
C LEU A 484 0.56 33.03 -18.98
N ILE A 485 -0.25 32.72 -18.00
CA ILE A 485 -0.71 33.66 -16.96
C ILE A 485 0.14 33.60 -15.68
N GLU A 486 1.24 32.83 -15.71
CA GLU A 486 2.18 32.68 -14.61
C GLU A 486 1.55 32.13 -13.31
N CYS A 487 0.62 31.15 -13.43
CA CYS A 487 -0.01 30.53 -12.25
C CYS A 487 0.99 29.94 -11.24
N GLU A 488 2.23 29.69 -11.64
CA GLU A 488 3.28 29.15 -10.77
C GLU A 488 3.88 30.23 -9.85
N LYS A 489 3.60 31.51 -10.11
CA LYS A 489 4.14 32.66 -9.37
C LYS A 489 3.11 33.35 -8.48
N ALA A 490 1.80 33.01 -8.61
CA ALA A 490 0.69 33.59 -7.87
C ALA A 490 0.26 32.73 -6.66
#